data_b660209a9a428c9051a012be8c7e5ca1
#
_entry.id   b660209a9a428c9051a012be8c7e5ca1
#
_cell.length_a   1.000
_cell.length_b   1.000
_cell.length_c   1.000
_cell.angle_alpha   90.00
_cell.angle_beta   90.00
_cell.angle_gamma   90.00
#
_symmetry.space_group_name_H-M   'P 1'
#
loop_
_entity.id
_entity.type
_entity.pdbx_description
1 polymer ?
#
loop_
_entity_poly.entity_id
_entity_poly.type
_entity_poly.pdbx_seq_one_letter_code
_entity_poly.pdbx_strand_id
1 'polypeptide(L)'
;KVRDYRKMLGMLNLLRHHGLGSAKDLVNLVAKDPAMLVFLDAGVNTKNAPNENFAREIMEMFTLGDGKYSERDVREGARAFTGWEVEGLNFNYASTNHDSGKKTFLNKTGSFGGEDIIEIIFEQDECGDFIASKLFTFFVTEKAPPSLRIELGEILRTADYDISKFLQTIFLSKGFYSEEVVGQRIKGPVELMVSTYRKLNLSKVPGNPDFNTSSELMGQRLMHPPTVAGWAGGRSWINPSLLFERNNFILELVFPDIGFVPPDRAPPFIREVTNVQNRLREGFPVSTATAPAGVDGGMMAESNKNAYRDEDFNTRLGSMRGWQMALERVKPIDRHVSSLDLSGYMQKQSVNNVVEAVNILERDFFSLRLGKERRNKLISYLTSLLGSERLNYQANNSESALREFFHKMLSLT
;
A
#
# COMPACT_ATOMS: atom_id res chain seq x y z
N LYS A 1 -6.41 -12.85 4.28
CA LYS A 1 -6.03 -14.26 4.48
C LYS A 1 -4.75 -14.40 5.31
N VAL A 2 -3.65 -13.71 4.95
CA VAL A 2 -2.36 -13.80 5.66
C VAL A 2 -2.43 -13.03 6.97
N ARG A 3 -2.37 -13.73 8.11
CA ARG A 3 -2.50 -13.13 9.43
C ARG A 3 -1.18 -13.10 10.22
N ASP A 4 -0.22 -13.91 9.81
CA ASP A 4 1.11 -13.90 10.41
C ASP A 4 1.92 -12.70 9.86
N TYR A 5 2.15 -11.69 10.72
CA TYR A 5 2.91 -10.50 10.35
C TYR A 5 4.33 -10.81 9.89
N ARG A 6 4.93 -11.91 10.35
CA ARG A 6 6.29 -12.31 9.97
C ARG A 6 6.37 -12.72 8.51
N LYS A 7 5.32 -13.42 7.99
CA LYS A 7 5.20 -13.74 6.56
C LYS A 7 5.07 -12.45 5.74
N MET A 8 4.20 -11.53 6.18
CA MET A 8 4.07 -10.23 5.50
C MET A 8 5.36 -9.40 5.54
N LEU A 9 6.07 -9.40 6.65
CA LEU A 9 7.37 -8.73 6.76
C LEU A 9 8.41 -9.37 5.84
N GLY A 10 8.41 -10.71 5.75
CA GLY A 10 9.24 -11.46 4.79
C GLY A 10 9.00 -11.00 3.36
N MET A 11 7.74 -10.97 2.91
CA MET A 11 7.35 -10.49 1.58
C MET A 11 7.77 -9.03 1.33
N LEU A 12 7.53 -8.13 2.29
CA LEU A 12 7.95 -6.73 2.16
C LEU A 12 9.46 -6.59 2.00
N ASN A 13 10.23 -7.38 2.75
CA ASN A 13 11.68 -7.39 2.64
C ASN A 13 12.14 -7.96 1.29
N LEU A 14 11.51 -9.05 0.82
CA LEU A 14 11.74 -9.62 -0.51
C LEU A 14 11.54 -8.55 -1.60
N LEU A 15 10.38 -7.89 -1.61
CA LEU A 15 10.08 -6.83 -2.56
C LEU A 15 11.05 -5.65 -2.47
N ARG A 16 11.48 -5.28 -1.27
CA ARG A 16 12.45 -4.19 -1.04
C ARG A 16 13.83 -4.52 -1.62
N HIS A 17 14.28 -5.77 -1.49
CA HIS A 17 15.61 -6.18 -1.95
C HIS A 17 15.65 -6.51 -3.44
N HIS A 18 14.57 -7.09 -3.98
CA HIS A 18 14.54 -7.61 -5.35
C HIS A 18 13.66 -6.81 -6.32
N GLY A 19 12.85 -5.86 -5.83
CA GLY A 19 11.85 -5.15 -6.63
C GLY A 19 12.40 -4.29 -7.77
N LEU A 20 13.69 -3.97 -7.77
CA LEU A 20 14.38 -3.26 -8.87
C LEU A 20 15.33 -4.16 -9.69
N GLY A 21 15.35 -5.45 -9.40
CA GLY A 21 16.13 -6.44 -10.15
C GLY A 21 15.39 -7.02 -11.36
N SER A 22 15.69 -8.30 -11.68
CA SER A 22 14.98 -9.03 -12.73
C SER A 22 13.52 -9.30 -12.34
N ALA A 23 12.57 -8.91 -13.19
CA ALA A 23 11.15 -9.23 -12.99
C ALA A 23 10.90 -10.73 -12.94
N LYS A 24 11.65 -11.53 -13.72
CA LYS A 24 11.58 -12.98 -13.74
C LYS A 24 11.98 -13.58 -12.40
N ASP A 25 13.13 -13.15 -11.87
CA ASP A 25 13.60 -13.61 -10.56
C ASP A 25 12.63 -13.18 -9.46
N LEU A 26 12.12 -11.94 -9.53
CA LEU A 26 11.13 -11.44 -8.61
C LEU A 26 9.86 -12.28 -8.58
N VAL A 27 9.32 -12.65 -9.74
CA VAL A 27 8.14 -13.53 -9.83
C VAL A 27 8.44 -14.91 -9.25
N ASN A 28 9.61 -15.51 -9.54
CA ASN A 28 10.02 -16.78 -8.95
C ASN A 28 10.12 -16.72 -7.41
N LEU A 29 10.70 -15.66 -6.89
CA LEU A 29 10.83 -15.46 -5.43
C LEU A 29 9.49 -15.24 -4.77
N VAL A 30 8.64 -14.37 -5.34
CA VAL A 30 7.30 -14.09 -4.83
C VAL A 30 6.39 -15.32 -4.91
N ALA A 31 6.50 -16.11 -5.98
CA ALA A 31 5.73 -17.34 -6.15
C ALA A 31 6.00 -18.37 -5.04
N LYS A 32 7.21 -18.38 -4.48
CA LYS A 32 7.61 -19.23 -3.36
C LYS A 32 7.49 -18.55 -1.99
N ASP A 33 7.09 -17.29 -1.94
CA ASP A 33 6.96 -16.59 -0.67
C ASP A 33 5.80 -17.15 0.17
N PRO A 34 6.03 -17.45 1.46
CA PRO A 34 5.01 -18.03 2.34
C PRO A 34 3.73 -17.19 2.47
N ALA A 35 3.82 -15.86 2.37
CA ALA A 35 2.63 -15.01 2.40
C ALA A 35 1.81 -15.17 1.12
N MET A 36 2.48 -15.26 -0.06
CA MET A 36 1.82 -15.47 -1.34
C MET A 36 1.14 -16.84 -1.41
N LEU A 37 1.83 -17.89 -1.01
CA LEU A 37 1.30 -19.27 -1.00
C LEU A 37 0.07 -19.39 -0.09
N VAL A 38 0.09 -18.76 1.09
CA VAL A 38 -1.10 -18.69 1.98
C VAL A 38 -2.20 -17.85 1.36
N PHE A 39 -1.87 -16.73 0.74
CA PHE A 39 -2.85 -15.82 0.16
C PHE A 39 -3.64 -16.46 -0.99
N LEU A 40 -2.98 -17.25 -1.82
CA LEU A 40 -3.56 -17.90 -3.00
C LEU A 40 -3.92 -19.38 -2.77
N ASP A 41 -3.92 -19.86 -1.52
CA ASP A 41 -4.29 -21.23 -1.14
C ASP A 41 -3.44 -22.32 -1.81
N ALA A 42 -2.16 -22.02 -2.06
CA ALA A 42 -1.28 -22.99 -2.75
C ALA A 42 -1.06 -24.29 -1.95
N GLY A 43 -1.11 -24.22 -0.62
CA GLY A 43 -0.91 -25.38 0.27
C GLY A 43 -1.99 -26.47 0.17
N VAL A 44 -3.12 -26.20 -0.49
CA VAL A 44 -4.15 -27.23 -0.78
C VAL A 44 -4.04 -27.82 -2.17
N ASN A 45 -3.05 -27.36 -2.98
CA ASN A 45 -2.83 -27.82 -4.33
C ASN A 45 -1.98 -29.11 -4.35
N THR A 46 -2.64 -30.25 -4.46
CA THR A 46 -2.00 -31.57 -4.48
C THR A 46 -2.29 -32.33 -5.77
N LYS A 47 -1.47 -33.33 -6.12
CA LYS A 47 -1.65 -34.15 -7.32
C LYS A 47 -3.01 -34.82 -7.42
N ASN A 48 -3.67 -35.10 -6.28
CA ASN A 48 -4.98 -35.75 -6.24
C ASN A 48 -6.13 -34.73 -6.30
N ALA A 49 -5.85 -33.46 -5.99
CA ALA A 49 -6.81 -32.37 -6.00
C ALA A 49 -6.10 -31.07 -6.44
N PRO A 50 -5.80 -30.90 -7.73
CA PRO A 50 -5.17 -29.67 -8.22
C PRO A 50 -6.07 -28.46 -8.00
N ASN A 51 -5.48 -27.36 -7.47
CA ASN A 51 -6.16 -26.10 -7.23
C ASN A 51 -5.65 -25.06 -8.25
N GLU A 52 -6.55 -24.54 -9.05
CA GLU A 52 -6.24 -23.64 -10.15
C GLU A 52 -5.93 -22.20 -9.72
N ASN A 53 -6.32 -21.80 -8.51
CA ASN A 53 -6.28 -20.39 -8.08
C ASN A 53 -4.89 -19.79 -8.23
N PHE A 54 -3.87 -20.45 -7.70
CA PHE A 54 -2.49 -19.99 -7.77
C PHE A 54 -1.98 -19.84 -9.21
N ALA A 55 -2.21 -20.85 -10.07
CA ALA A 55 -1.79 -20.85 -11.46
C ALA A 55 -2.50 -19.76 -12.26
N ARG A 56 -3.79 -19.57 -12.04
CA ARG A 56 -4.59 -18.53 -12.68
C ARG A 56 -4.05 -17.14 -12.35
N GLU A 57 -3.83 -16.85 -11.08
CA GLU A 57 -3.36 -15.53 -10.64
C GLU A 57 -1.95 -15.21 -11.13
N ILE A 58 -1.05 -16.20 -11.18
CA ILE A 58 0.30 -16.02 -11.75
C ILE A 58 0.19 -15.55 -13.20
N MET A 59 -0.67 -16.17 -14.01
CA MET A 59 -0.84 -15.79 -15.41
C MET A 59 -1.61 -14.49 -15.57
N GLU A 60 -2.74 -14.35 -14.91
CA GLU A 60 -3.69 -13.26 -15.12
C GLU A 60 -3.20 -11.94 -14.52
N MET A 61 -2.84 -11.97 -13.22
CA MET A 61 -2.59 -10.75 -12.47
C MET A 61 -1.13 -10.33 -12.48
N PHE A 62 -0.19 -11.27 -12.65
CA PHE A 62 1.22 -10.98 -12.43
C PHE A 62 2.08 -11.04 -13.69
N THR A 63 1.66 -11.77 -14.75
CA THR A 63 2.56 -11.99 -15.88
C THR A 63 1.98 -11.78 -17.29
N LEU A 64 0.87 -12.42 -17.65
CA LEU A 64 0.36 -12.40 -19.04
C LEU A 64 -0.82 -11.44 -19.23
N GLY A 65 -1.68 -11.33 -18.24
CA GLY A 65 -2.96 -10.66 -18.34
C GLY A 65 -4.07 -11.56 -18.87
N ASP A 66 -5.30 -11.08 -18.79
CA ASP A 66 -6.49 -11.81 -19.23
C ASP A 66 -6.47 -12.11 -20.73
N GLY A 67 -6.99 -13.30 -21.11
CA GLY A 67 -7.18 -13.71 -22.50
C GLY A 67 -5.90 -14.13 -23.25
N LYS A 68 -4.76 -14.31 -22.55
CA LYS A 68 -3.48 -14.71 -23.15
C LYS A 68 -3.12 -16.18 -22.89
N TYR A 69 -4.00 -16.92 -22.26
CA TYR A 69 -3.88 -18.34 -21.94
C TYR A 69 -5.26 -18.99 -21.98
N SER A 70 -5.30 -20.30 -22.06
CA SER A 70 -6.52 -21.08 -22.07
C SER A 70 -6.83 -21.68 -20.69
N GLU A 71 -8.06 -22.10 -20.47
CA GLU A 71 -8.45 -22.86 -19.26
C GLU A 71 -7.68 -24.19 -19.15
N ARG A 72 -7.18 -24.72 -20.26
CA ARG A 72 -6.28 -25.87 -20.25
C ARG A 72 -4.94 -25.50 -19.65
N ASP A 73 -4.37 -24.35 -20.02
CA ASP A 73 -3.10 -23.86 -19.46
C ASP A 73 -3.22 -23.64 -17.95
N VAL A 74 -4.37 -23.12 -17.48
CA VAL A 74 -4.63 -22.98 -16.03
C VAL A 74 -4.57 -24.33 -15.32
N ARG A 75 -5.25 -25.35 -15.86
CA ARG A 75 -5.24 -26.72 -15.28
C ARG A 75 -3.86 -27.34 -15.29
N GLU A 76 -3.15 -27.24 -16.41
CA GLU A 76 -1.79 -27.79 -16.54
C GLU A 76 -0.78 -27.05 -15.65
N GLY A 77 -0.92 -25.72 -15.54
CA GLY A 77 -0.16 -24.92 -14.59
C GLY A 77 -0.43 -25.33 -13.14
N ALA A 78 -1.71 -25.50 -12.77
CA ALA A 78 -2.07 -25.97 -11.43
C ALA A 78 -1.43 -27.32 -11.08
N ARG A 79 -1.40 -28.27 -12.01
CA ARG A 79 -0.70 -29.56 -11.88
C ARG A 79 0.80 -29.37 -11.64
N ALA A 80 1.41 -28.40 -12.31
CA ALA A 80 2.84 -28.11 -12.17
C ALA A 80 3.20 -27.48 -10.82
N PHE A 81 2.30 -26.69 -10.23
CA PHE A 81 2.49 -26.09 -8.90
C PHE A 81 2.08 -27.02 -7.75
N THR A 82 1.61 -28.24 -8.01
CA THR A 82 1.27 -29.20 -6.94
C THR A 82 2.50 -29.51 -6.08
N GLY A 83 2.29 -29.65 -4.78
CA GLY A 83 3.33 -29.92 -3.81
C GLY A 83 4.10 -28.69 -3.34
N TRP A 84 3.72 -27.49 -3.78
CA TRP A 84 4.25 -26.25 -3.22
C TRP A 84 3.49 -25.91 -1.93
N GLU A 85 4.20 -25.95 -0.81
CA GLU A 85 3.59 -25.85 0.53
C GLU A 85 4.34 -24.82 1.39
N VAL A 86 3.74 -24.50 2.52
CA VAL A 86 4.35 -23.62 3.52
C VAL A 86 4.58 -24.39 4.80
N GLU A 87 5.82 -24.45 5.25
CA GLU A 87 6.18 -24.97 6.55
C GLU A 87 6.70 -23.84 7.46
N GLY A 88 5.86 -23.43 8.41
CA GLY A 88 6.18 -22.29 9.26
C GLY A 88 6.33 -20.98 8.48
N LEU A 89 7.56 -20.48 8.38
CA LEU A 89 7.92 -19.26 7.63
C LEU A 89 8.66 -19.55 6.32
N ASN A 90 8.75 -20.83 5.91
CA ASN A 90 9.54 -21.25 4.78
C ASN A 90 8.68 -21.89 3.70
N PHE A 91 9.13 -21.77 2.46
CA PHE A 91 8.69 -22.60 1.34
C PHE A 91 9.12 -24.05 1.56
N ASN A 92 8.23 -24.99 1.30
CA ASN A 92 8.51 -26.41 1.30
C ASN A 92 8.00 -27.04 -0.02
N TYR A 93 8.82 -27.89 -0.62
CA TYR A 93 8.42 -28.70 -1.77
C TYR A 93 8.15 -30.14 -1.35
N ALA A 94 6.89 -30.51 -1.24
CA ALA A 94 6.45 -31.86 -0.93
C ALA A 94 6.35 -32.70 -2.21
N SER A 95 7.42 -33.38 -2.60
CA SER A 95 7.50 -34.19 -3.81
C SER A 95 6.46 -35.31 -3.88
N THR A 96 6.02 -35.83 -2.72
CA THR A 96 4.95 -36.82 -2.61
C THR A 96 3.58 -36.30 -3.02
N ASN A 97 3.38 -34.99 -2.95
CA ASN A 97 2.15 -34.29 -3.34
C ASN A 97 2.22 -33.72 -4.77
N HIS A 98 3.40 -33.78 -5.41
CA HIS A 98 3.60 -33.27 -6.75
C HIS A 98 3.10 -34.21 -7.84
N ASP A 99 2.50 -33.67 -8.90
CA ASP A 99 2.16 -34.36 -10.15
C ASP A 99 3.36 -34.34 -11.10
N SER A 100 4.07 -35.45 -11.19
CA SER A 100 5.25 -35.63 -12.07
C SER A 100 4.88 -36.03 -13.51
N GLY A 101 3.60 -36.14 -13.82
CA GLY A 101 3.12 -36.48 -15.18
C GLY A 101 3.46 -35.41 -16.21
N LYS A 102 3.45 -35.79 -17.49
CA LYS A 102 3.60 -34.82 -18.59
C LYS A 102 2.46 -33.82 -18.59
N LYS A 103 2.77 -32.57 -18.86
CA LYS A 103 1.88 -31.43 -18.96
C LYS A 103 2.08 -30.72 -20.30
N THR A 104 1.01 -30.16 -20.85
CA THR A 104 1.09 -29.30 -22.03
C THR A 104 0.67 -27.91 -21.63
N PHE A 105 1.60 -26.96 -21.60
CA PHE A 105 1.41 -25.60 -21.15
C PHE A 105 1.95 -24.62 -22.17
N LEU A 106 1.13 -23.65 -22.60
CA LEU A 106 1.45 -22.66 -23.63
C LEU A 106 2.18 -23.28 -24.83
N ASN A 107 1.60 -24.34 -25.38
CA ASN A 107 2.11 -25.12 -26.52
C ASN A 107 3.42 -25.90 -26.30
N LYS A 108 3.96 -25.94 -25.10
CA LYS A 108 5.10 -26.77 -24.73
C LYS A 108 4.66 -28.02 -23.97
N THR A 109 5.32 -29.15 -24.22
CA THR A 109 4.98 -30.40 -23.53
C THR A 109 6.22 -30.98 -22.86
N GLY A 110 6.09 -31.27 -21.54
CA GLY A 110 7.18 -31.80 -20.73
C GLY A 110 6.70 -32.22 -19.33
N SER A 111 7.61 -32.73 -18.51
CA SER A 111 7.37 -33.00 -17.09
C SER A 111 7.70 -31.74 -16.28
N PHE A 112 6.86 -30.73 -16.41
CA PHE A 112 7.09 -29.40 -15.85
C PHE A 112 6.74 -29.34 -14.36
N GLY A 113 7.60 -28.65 -13.57
CA GLY A 113 7.32 -28.13 -12.24
C GLY A 113 6.96 -26.65 -12.27
N GLY A 114 6.75 -26.04 -11.09
CA GLY A 114 6.30 -24.66 -10.99
C GLY A 114 7.30 -23.65 -11.57
N GLU A 115 8.62 -23.87 -11.37
CA GLU A 115 9.65 -23.03 -11.96
C GLU A 115 9.64 -23.06 -13.49
N ASP A 116 9.46 -24.27 -14.08
CA ASP A 116 9.38 -24.41 -15.54
C ASP A 116 8.19 -23.65 -16.13
N ILE A 117 7.06 -23.62 -15.40
CA ILE A 117 5.87 -22.82 -15.80
C ILE A 117 6.22 -21.34 -15.86
N ILE A 118 6.92 -20.81 -14.84
CA ILE A 118 7.34 -19.40 -14.81
C ILE A 118 8.32 -19.12 -15.98
N GLU A 119 9.28 -20.01 -16.22
CA GLU A 119 10.18 -19.89 -17.38
C GLU A 119 9.43 -19.79 -18.70
N ILE A 120 8.47 -20.71 -18.94
CA ILE A 120 7.66 -20.74 -20.16
C ILE A 120 6.82 -19.47 -20.32
N ILE A 121 6.31 -18.92 -19.23
CA ILE A 121 5.56 -17.65 -19.22
C ILE A 121 6.46 -16.49 -19.67
N PHE A 122 7.69 -16.41 -19.16
CA PHE A 122 8.63 -15.34 -19.52
C PHE A 122 9.20 -15.44 -20.94
N GLU A 123 9.01 -16.55 -21.62
CA GLU A 123 9.30 -16.68 -23.05
C GLU A 123 8.19 -16.09 -23.95
N GLN A 124 7.00 -15.80 -23.39
CA GLN A 124 5.90 -15.18 -24.15
C GLN A 124 6.11 -13.66 -24.25
N ASP A 125 5.93 -13.10 -25.43
CA ASP A 125 6.04 -11.65 -25.65
C ASP A 125 5.05 -10.86 -24.77
N GLU A 126 3.86 -11.40 -24.60
CA GLU A 126 2.79 -10.84 -23.78
C GLU A 126 3.22 -10.60 -22.33
N CYS A 127 4.12 -11.40 -21.80
CA CYS A 127 4.62 -11.23 -20.44
C CYS A 127 5.38 -9.89 -20.29
N GLY A 128 6.29 -9.61 -21.21
CA GLY A 128 7.01 -8.34 -21.26
C GLY A 128 6.06 -7.16 -21.44
N ASP A 129 5.12 -7.27 -22.36
CA ASP A 129 4.13 -6.23 -22.67
C ASP A 129 3.25 -5.90 -21.46
N PHE A 130 2.83 -6.93 -20.72
CA PHE A 130 1.98 -6.78 -19.55
C PHE A 130 2.73 -6.13 -18.39
N ILE A 131 3.90 -6.64 -18.02
CA ILE A 131 4.70 -6.12 -16.90
C ILE A 131 5.14 -4.69 -17.18
N ALA A 132 5.66 -4.41 -18.38
CA ALA A 132 6.08 -3.08 -18.79
C ALA A 132 4.91 -2.09 -18.78
N SER A 133 3.73 -2.49 -19.25
CA SER A 133 2.52 -1.67 -19.22
C SER A 133 2.07 -1.36 -17.79
N LYS A 134 2.15 -2.31 -16.87
CA LYS A 134 1.81 -2.07 -15.46
C LYS A 134 2.77 -1.09 -14.81
N LEU A 135 4.08 -1.23 -15.05
CA LEU A 135 5.08 -0.29 -14.55
C LEU A 135 4.87 1.11 -15.13
N PHE A 136 4.65 1.19 -16.43
CA PHE A 136 4.37 2.47 -17.10
C PHE A 136 3.11 3.14 -16.56
N THR A 137 2.02 2.38 -16.40
CA THR A 137 0.76 2.87 -15.86
C THR A 137 0.92 3.37 -14.42
N PHE A 138 1.76 2.70 -13.65
CA PHE A 138 2.01 3.11 -12.27
C PHE A 138 2.81 4.42 -12.17
N PHE A 139 3.83 4.61 -13.03
CA PHE A 139 4.75 5.74 -12.91
C PHE A 139 4.45 6.92 -13.82
N VAL A 140 3.75 6.73 -14.94
CA VAL A 140 3.63 7.72 -16.01
C VAL A 140 2.19 8.20 -16.19
N THR A 141 1.28 7.34 -16.65
CA THR A 141 -0.11 7.72 -16.93
C THR A 141 -1.05 6.52 -16.81
N GLU A 142 -2.33 6.77 -16.55
CA GLU A 142 -3.33 5.71 -16.28
C GLU A 142 -3.50 4.70 -17.43
N LYS A 143 -3.16 5.05 -18.66
CA LYS A 143 -3.32 4.16 -19.83
C LYS A 143 -2.18 4.34 -20.82
N ALA A 144 -1.46 3.27 -21.12
CA ALA A 144 -0.57 3.20 -22.25
C ALA A 144 -1.38 2.90 -23.53
N PRO A 145 -1.20 3.64 -24.64
CA PRO A 145 -1.76 3.29 -25.94
C PRO A 145 -1.32 1.87 -26.37
N PRO A 146 -2.14 1.10 -27.11
CA PRO A 146 -1.81 -0.26 -27.49
C PRO A 146 -0.46 -0.42 -28.22
N SER A 147 -0.12 0.50 -29.12
CA SER A 147 1.16 0.51 -29.83
C SER A 147 2.35 0.69 -28.88
N LEU A 148 2.22 1.58 -27.90
CA LEU A 148 3.25 1.83 -26.91
C LEU A 148 3.46 0.62 -25.96
N ARG A 149 2.44 -0.20 -25.73
CA ARG A 149 2.58 -1.39 -24.87
C ARG A 149 3.57 -2.39 -25.43
N ILE A 150 3.51 -2.65 -26.75
CA ILE A 150 4.43 -3.56 -27.46
C ILE A 150 5.85 -3.01 -27.38
N GLU A 151 6.02 -1.72 -27.65
CA GLU A 151 7.32 -1.05 -27.60
C GLU A 151 7.95 -1.08 -26.19
N LEU A 152 7.14 -0.81 -25.16
CA LEU A 152 7.55 -0.92 -23.75
C LEU A 152 7.93 -2.36 -23.39
N GLY A 153 7.19 -3.35 -23.84
CA GLY A 153 7.49 -4.78 -23.65
C GLY A 153 8.81 -5.17 -24.28
N GLU A 154 9.09 -4.70 -25.51
CA GLU A 154 10.36 -4.94 -26.19
C GLU A 154 11.54 -4.30 -25.44
N ILE A 155 11.38 -3.08 -24.91
CA ILE A 155 12.39 -2.43 -24.06
C ILE A 155 12.69 -3.29 -22.82
N LEU A 156 11.66 -3.82 -22.15
CA LEU A 156 11.83 -4.63 -20.95
C LEU A 156 12.51 -6.00 -21.29
N ARG A 157 12.10 -6.67 -22.37
CA ARG A 157 12.71 -7.92 -22.83
C ARG A 157 14.18 -7.72 -23.22
N THR A 158 14.48 -6.66 -23.96
CA THR A 158 15.86 -6.31 -24.37
C THR A 158 16.74 -5.99 -23.15
N ALA A 159 16.16 -5.47 -22.07
CA ALA A 159 16.84 -5.27 -20.80
C ALA A 159 16.96 -6.54 -19.95
N ASP A 160 16.64 -7.73 -20.48
CA ASP A 160 16.58 -9.00 -19.75
C ASP A 160 15.69 -8.93 -18.51
N TYR A 161 14.53 -8.31 -18.68
CA TYR A 161 13.55 -8.07 -17.61
C TYR A 161 14.09 -7.30 -16.39
N ASP A 162 15.20 -6.58 -16.52
CA ASP A 162 15.76 -5.71 -15.49
C ASP A 162 14.86 -4.48 -15.29
N ILE A 163 14.12 -4.45 -14.18
CA ILE A 163 13.18 -3.38 -13.85
C ILE A 163 13.90 -2.04 -13.71
N SER A 164 15.09 -2.02 -13.12
CA SER A 164 15.85 -0.78 -12.94
C SER A 164 16.25 -0.14 -14.25
N LYS A 165 16.78 -0.93 -15.21
CA LYS A 165 17.14 -0.44 -16.55
C LYS A 165 15.91 0.03 -17.33
N PHE A 166 14.81 -0.72 -17.24
CA PHE A 166 13.55 -0.31 -17.84
C PHE A 166 13.07 1.04 -17.31
N LEU A 167 12.99 1.18 -15.98
CA LEU A 167 12.57 2.44 -15.33
C LEU A 167 13.52 3.59 -15.65
N GLN A 168 14.83 3.34 -15.72
CA GLN A 168 15.81 4.34 -16.13
C GLN A 168 15.52 4.86 -17.54
N THR A 169 15.21 3.96 -18.48
CA THR A 169 14.85 4.33 -19.86
C THR A 169 13.61 5.23 -19.87
N ILE A 170 12.58 4.86 -19.11
CA ILE A 170 11.34 5.65 -19.00
C ILE A 170 11.61 7.04 -18.38
N PHE A 171 12.28 7.08 -17.23
CA PHE A 171 12.51 8.35 -16.50
C PHE A 171 13.47 9.31 -17.19
N LEU A 172 14.35 8.82 -18.06
CA LEU A 172 15.24 9.67 -18.87
C LEU A 172 14.62 10.04 -20.23
N SER A 173 13.45 9.52 -20.56
CA SER A 173 12.77 9.87 -21.82
C SER A 173 12.19 11.28 -21.79
N LYS A 174 12.20 11.96 -22.94
CA LYS A 174 11.52 13.27 -23.08
C LYS A 174 10.01 13.18 -22.83
N GLY A 175 9.40 12.04 -23.18
CA GLY A 175 7.97 11.80 -22.99
C GLY A 175 7.55 11.84 -21.52
N PHE A 176 8.42 11.38 -20.61
CA PHE A 176 8.13 11.39 -19.17
C PHE A 176 7.94 12.82 -18.60
N TYR A 177 8.63 13.80 -19.21
CA TYR A 177 8.57 15.22 -18.80
C TYR A 177 7.66 16.06 -19.67
N SER A 178 6.87 15.45 -20.54
CA SER A 178 5.93 16.18 -21.39
C SER A 178 4.77 16.75 -20.57
N GLU A 179 4.15 17.81 -21.08
CA GLU A 179 3.00 18.46 -20.43
C GLU A 179 1.78 17.53 -20.34
N GLU A 180 1.69 16.55 -21.25
CA GLU A 180 0.64 15.54 -21.24
C GLU A 180 0.82 14.49 -20.12
N VAL A 181 2.02 14.37 -19.55
CA VAL A 181 2.34 13.38 -18.49
C VAL A 181 2.44 14.04 -17.14
N VAL A 182 3.08 15.21 -17.07
CA VAL A 182 3.29 15.90 -15.80
C VAL A 182 1.95 16.23 -15.13
N GLY A 183 1.77 15.78 -13.88
CA GLY A 183 0.56 16.03 -13.10
C GLY A 183 -0.65 15.17 -13.44
N GLN A 184 -0.52 14.22 -14.36
CA GLN A 184 -1.64 13.31 -14.72
C GLN A 184 -1.90 12.22 -13.68
N ARG A 185 -0.88 11.88 -12.90
CA ARG A 185 -1.01 10.81 -11.92
C ARG A 185 -1.65 11.31 -10.62
N ILE A 186 -2.76 10.68 -10.25
CA ILE A 186 -3.45 10.95 -9.00
C ILE A 186 -2.77 10.15 -7.89
N LYS A 187 -2.32 10.84 -6.84
CA LYS A 187 -1.71 10.20 -5.68
C LYS A 187 -2.72 9.32 -4.93
N GLY A 188 -2.34 8.08 -4.65
CA GLY A 188 -3.06 7.25 -3.70
C GLY A 188 -2.99 7.85 -2.28
N PRO A 189 -3.91 7.45 -1.37
CA PRO A 189 -3.95 7.98 -0.01
C PRO A 189 -2.62 7.89 0.75
N VAL A 190 -2.00 6.73 0.75
CA VAL A 190 -0.68 6.51 1.41
C VAL A 190 0.40 7.40 0.79
N GLU A 191 0.42 7.51 -0.53
CA GLU A 191 1.38 8.37 -1.23
C GLU A 191 1.15 9.86 -0.91
N LEU A 192 -0.11 10.29 -0.84
CA LEU A 192 -0.47 11.64 -0.43
C LEU A 192 0.07 11.94 0.97
N MET A 193 -0.22 11.07 1.94
CA MET A 193 0.22 11.25 3.33
C MET A 193 1.75 11.27 3.44
N VAL A 194 2.43 10.27 2.91
CA VAL A 194 3.89 10.15 2.99
C VAL A 194 4.58 11.29 2.27
N SER A 195 4.12 11.67 1.06
CA SER A 195 4.71 12.79 0.32
C SER A 195 4.52 14.12 1.05
N THR A 196 3.36 14.33 1.69
CA THR A 196 3.10 15.53 2.50
C THR A 196 4.01 15.58 3.72
N TYR A 197 4.13 14.49 4.48
CA TYR A 197 5.02 14.44 5.65
C TYR A 197 6.48 14.70 5.27
N ARG A 198 6.96 14.10 4.17
CA ARG A 198 8.34 14.31 3.69
C ARG A 198 8.59 15.74 3.24
N LYS A 199 7.66 16.35 2.51
CA LYS A 199 7.78 17.75 2.05
C LYS A 199 7.77 18.74 3.21
N LEU A 200 6.99 18.47 4.25
CA LEU A 200 6.96 19.24 5.48
C LEU A 200 8.17 18.95 6.40
N ASN A 201 9.03 18.00 6.01
CA ASN A 201 10.19 17.58 6.79
C ASN A 201 9.84 17.15 8.22
N LEU A 202 8.70 16.45 8.38
CA LEU A 202 8.32 15.93 9.68
C LEU A 202 9.28 14.82 10.09
N SER A 203 9.92 14.97 11.24
CA SER A 203 10.92 14.03 11.76
C SER A 203 10.30 12.72 12.27
N LYS A 204 9.01 12.77 12.59
CA LYS A 204 8.24 11.61 13.12
C LYS A 204 6.90 11.54 12.41
N VAL A 205 6.40 10.32 12.24
CA VAL A 205 5.04 10.10 11.74
C VAL A 205 4.06 10.55 12.82
N PRO A 206 3.15 11.47 12.51
CA PRO A 206 2.15 11.91 13.47
C PRO A 206 1.26 10.76 13.95
N GLY A 207 0.89 10.77 15.21
CA GLY A 207 -0.13 9.86 15.74
C GLY A 207 -1.53 10.44 15.67
N ASN A 208 -1.62 11.73 15.41
CA ASN A 208 -2.84 12.45 15.08
C ASN A 208 -2.51 13.46 13.97
N PRO A 209 -3.07 13.31 12.74
CA PRO A 209 -3.97 12.21 12.36
C PRO A 209 -3.28 10.84 12.35
N ASP A 210 -4.01 9.79 12.77
CA ASP A 210 -3.49 8.42 12.73
C ASP A 210 -3.35 7.94 11.28
N PHE A 211 -2.15 7.49 10.93
CA PHE A 211 -1.82 7.11 9.56
C PHE A 211 -2.74 6.03 8.97
N ASN A 212 -2.98 4.97 9.73
CA ASN A 212 -3.79 3.86 9.23
C ASN A 212 -5.26 4.24 9.10
N THR A 213 -5.79 4.94 10.09
CA THR A 213 -7.19 5.42 10.07
C THR A 213 -7.42 6.38 8.92
N SER A 214 -6.56 7.39 8.77
CA SER A 214 -6.70 8.38 7.69
C SER A 214 -6.56 7.74 6.31
N SER A 215 -5.59 6.82 6.11
CA SER A 215 -5.44 6.13 4.84
C SER A 215 -6.62 5.20 4.51
N GLU A 216 -7.21 4.54 5.52
CA GLU A 216 -8.41 3.71 5.38
C GLU A 216 -9.64 4.53 5.02
N LEU A 217 -9.87 5.66 5.70
CA LEU A 217 -10.98 6.58 5.39
C LEU A 217 -10.88 7.15 3.98
N MET A 218 -9.67 7.41 3.50
CA MET A 218 -9.40 7.79 2.11
C MET A 218 -9.46 6.61 1.12
N GLY A 219 -9.82 5.38 1.57
CA GLY A 219 -10.02 4.21 0.73
C GLY A 219 -8.83 3.27 0.57
N GLN A 220 -7.70 3.50 1.26
CA GLN A 220 -6.51 2.65 1.16
C GLN A 220 -6.09 2.08 2.53
N ARG A 221 -6.76 1.02 2.96
CA ARG A 221 -6.35 0.29 4.15
C ARG A 221 -5.12 -0.55 3.84
N LEU A 222 -3.96 -0.17 4.39
CA LEU A 222 -2.72 -0.90 4.17
C LEU A 222 -2.86 -2.39 4.56
N MET A 223 -2.25 -3.26 3.79
CA MET A 223 -2.27 -4.73 3.93
C MET A 223 -3.66 -5.39 3.75
N HIS A 224 -4.69 -4.61 3.41
CA HIS A 224 -6.05 -5.10 3.19
C HIS A 224 -6.61 -4.61 1.85
N PRO A 225 -6.03 -5.01 0.71
CA PRO A 225 -6.56 -4.64 -0.60
C PRO A 225 -7.95 -5.25 -0.78
N PRO A 226 -8.87 -4.57 -1.51
CA PRO A 226 -10.23 -5.06 -1.73
C PRO A 226 -10.31 -6.31 -2.59
N THR A 227 -9.32 -6.49 -3.48
CA THR A 227 -9.24 -7.62 -4.41
C THR A 227 -7.80 -8.14 -4.52
N VAL A 228 -7.62 -9.28 -5.20
CA VAL A 228 -6.29 -9.82 -5.55
C VAL A 228 -5.49 -8.83 -6.38
N ALA A 229 -6.16 -8.04 -7.24
CA ALA A 229 -5.54 -7.00 -8.06
C ALA A 229 -5.08 -5.75 -7.27
N GLY A 230 -5.37 -5.68 -5.97
CA GLY A 230 -5.04 -4.53 -5.14
C GLY A 230 -6.14 -3.46 -5.14
N TRP A 231 -5.74 -2.19 -5.09
CA TRP A 231 -6.62 -1.03 -5.19
C TRP A 231 -6.68 -0.53 -6.63
N ALA A 232 -7.87 -0.09 -7.07
CA ALA A 232 -8.09 0.34 -8.46
C ALA A 232 -7.19 1.51 -8.90
N GLY A 233 -6.80 2.40 -7.99
CA GLY A 233 -5.91 3.52 -8.30
C GLY A 233 -6.56 4.66 -9.11
N GLY A 234 -5.75 5.63 -9.50
CA GLY A 234 -6.15 6.72 -10.39
C GLY A 234 -7.41 7.45 -9.94
N ARG A 235 -8.34 7.65 -10.85
CA ARG A 235 -9.60 8.37 -10.58
C ARG A 235 -10.49 7.74 -9.51
N SER A 236 -10.28 6.46 -9.15
CA SER A 236 -11.04 5.84 -8.07
C SER A 236 -10.77 6.50 -6.71
N TRP A 237 -9.63 7.19 -6.57
CA TRP A 237 -9.29 7.99 -5.39
C TRP A 237 -10.00 9.34 -5.32
N ILE A 238 -10.73 9.75 -6.37
CA ILE A 238 -11.39 11.05 -6.48
C ILE A 238 -12.90 10.85 -6.63
N ASN A 239 -13.59 10.67 -5.53
CA ASN A 239 -15.03 10.81 -5.43
C ASN A 239 -15.36 11.78 -4.29
N PRO A 240 -16.58 12.31 -4.19
CA PRO A 240 -16.93 13.34 -3.20
C PRO A 240 -16.58 12.94 -1.76
N SER A 241 -16.84 11.69 -1.38
CA SER A 241 -16.55 11.18 -0.03
C SER A 241 -15.04 11.15 0.24
N LEU A 242 -14.27 10.59 -0.68
CA LEU A 242 -12.81 10.47 -0.51
C LEU A 242 -12.10 11.83 -0.60
N LEU A 243 -12.61 12.77 -1.40
CA LEU A 243 -12.11 14.15 -1.41
C LEU A 243 -12.37 14.86 -0.08
N PHE A 244 -13.52 14.60 0.53
CA PHE A 244 -13.81 15.11 1.87
C PHE A 244 -12.83 14.57 2.91
N GLU A 245 -12.55 13.25 2.88
CA GLU A 245 -11.58 12.64 3.80
C GLU A 245 -10.13 13.09 3.53
N ARG A 246 -9.77 13.37 2.29
CA ARG A 246 -8.47 14.01 1.96
C ARG A 246 -8.35 15.40 2.59
N ASN A 247 -9.42 16.17 2.53
CA ASN A 247 -9.45 17.48 3.16
C ASN A 247 -9.39 17.39 4.69
N ASN A 248 -10.12 16.45 5.29
CA ASN A 248 -10.05 16.18 6.73
C ASN A 248 -8.64 15.81 7.18
N PHE A 249 -7.94 14.95 6.42
CA PHE A 249 -6.56 14.60 6.70
C PHE A 249 -5.65 15.84 6.75
N ILE A 250 -5.78 16.74 5.77
CA ILE A 250 -4.99 17.98 5.75
C ILE A 250 -5.39 18.90 6.91
N LEU A 251 -6.67 19.01 7.23
CA LEU A 251 -7.16 19.81 8.36
C LEU A 251 -6.56 19.32 9.69
N GLU A 252 -6.64 18.02 9.95
CA GLU A 252 -6.09 17.40 11.16
C GLU A 252 -4.56 17.50 11.24
N LEU A 253 -3.87 17.44 10.10
CA LEU A 253 -2.43 17.62 10.03
C LEU A 253 -2.01 19.05 10.39
N VAL A 254 -2.75 20.04 9.89
CA VAL A 254 -2.44 21.46 10.04
C VAL A 254 -2.88 21.99 11.40
N PHE A 255 -4.00 21.48 11.91
CA PHE A 255 -4.59 21.88 13.19
C PHE A 255 -4.79 20.67 14.11
N PRO A 256 -3.71 20.07 14.62
CA PRO A 256 -3.79 18.85 15.42
C PRO A 256 -4.50 19.05 16.77
N ASP A 257 -4.59 20.30 17.24
CA ASP A 257 -5.26 20.66 18.49
C ASP A 257 -6.80 20.74 18.35
N ILE A 258 -7.31 20.76 17.12
CA ILE A 258 -8.72 20.57 16.84
C ILE A 258 -9.07 19.09 17.03
N GLY A 259 -8.81 18.52 18.19
CA GLY A 259 -9.03 17.13 18.56
C GLY A 259 -10.46 16.60 18.36
N PHE A 260 -11.06 16.97 17.24
CA PHE A 260 -12.41 16.62 16.85
C PHE A 260 -12.42 15.55 15.75
N VAL A 261 -12.03 14.34 16.13
CA VAL A 261 -12.61 13.18 15.42
C VAL A 261 -13.93 12.93 16.11
N PRO A 262 -15.08 13.19 15.48
CA PRO A 262 -16.37 12.85 16.06
C PRO A 262 -16.33 11.38 16.48
N PRO A 263 -16.76 11.04 17.72
CA PRO A 263 -16.75 9.64 18.20
C PRO A 263 -17.49 8.66 17.30
N ASP A 264 -18.40 9.17 16.50
CA ASP A 264 -19.22 8.44 15.54
C ASP A 264 -18.49 8.11 14.21
N ARG A 265 -17.37 8.76 13.89
CA ARG A 265 -16.56 8.47 12.69
C ARG A 265 -15.46 7.47 12.93
N ALA A 266 -15.07 7.22 14.18
CA ALA A 266 -14.17 6.11 14.46
C ALA A 266 -14.88 4.79 14.12
N PRO A 267 -14.30 3.90 13.28
CA PRO A 267 -14.88 2.58 13.08
C PRO A 267 -15.19 1.93 14.43
N PRO A 268 -16.31 1.18 14.56
CA PRO A 268 -16.71 0.57 15.84
C PRO A 268 -15.57 -0.19 16.52
N PHE A 269 -14.75 -0.85 15.72
CA PHE A 269 -13.56 -1.56 16.13
C PHE A 269 -12.51 -0.67 16.84
N ILE A 270 -12.24 0.52 16.30
CA ILE A 270 -11.26 1.44 16.92
C ILE A 270 -11.82 2.03 18.22
N ARG A 271 -13.12 2.30 18.28
CA ARG A 271 -13.78 2.75 19.53
C ARG A 271 -13.67 1.70 20.62
N GLU A 272 -13.88 0.44 20.30
CA GLU A 272 -13.75 -0.66 21.27
C GLU A 272 -12.30 -0.80 21.77
N VAL A 273 -11.32 -0.74 20.88
CA VAL A 273 -9.90 -0.78 21.26
C VAL A 273 -9.52 0.41 22.14
N THR A 274 -9.93 1.61 21.75
CA THR A 274 -9.65 2.83 22.53
C THR A 274 -10.31 2.79 23.89
N ASN A 275 -11.57 2.31 23.96
CA ASN A 275 -12.28 2.16 25.23
C ASN A 275 -11.62 1.11 26.14
N VAL A 276 -11.16 0.00 25.58
CA VAL A 276 -10.42 -1.02 26.34
C VAL A 276 -9.08 -0.48 26.82
N GLN A 277 -8.34 0.25 25.96
CA GLN A 277 -7.08 0.89 26.34
C GLN A 277 -7.27 1.94 27.45
N ASN A 278 -8.30 2.76 27.38
CA ASN A 278 -8.60 3.76 28.40
C ASN A 278 -8.99 3.09 29.72
N ARG A 279 -9.82 2.05 29.69
CA ARG A 279 -10.19 1.29 30.89
C ARG A 279 -8.99 0.60 31.54
N LEU A 280 -8.03 0.08 30.73
CA LEU A 280 -6.79 -0.50 31.25
C LEU A 280 -5.88 0.57 31.88
N ARG A 281 -5.82 1.78 31.32
CA ARG A 281 -5.07 2.91 31.89
C ARG A 281 -5.67 3.42 33.19
N GLU A 282 -6.99 3.40 33.31
CA GLU A 282 -7.73 3.82 34.49
C GLU A 282 -7.70 2.80 35.66
N GLY A 283 -6.98 1.69 35.47
CA GLY A 283 -6.81 0.67 36.51
C GLY A 283 -8.08 -0.11 36.84
N PHE A 284 -9.06 -0.12 35.93
CA PHE A 284 -10.24 -0.96 36.10
C PHE A 284 -9.81 -2.43 36.11
N PRO A 285 -10.07 -3.18 37.18
CA PRO A 285 -9.82 -4.61 37.17
C PRO A 285 -10.72 -5.23 36.11
N VAL A 286 -10.14 -5.68 35.00
CA VAL A 286 -10.84 -6.51 34.04
C VAL A 286 -11.16 -7.79 34.79
N SER A 287 -12.38 -7.88 35.33
CA SER A 287 -12.82 -9.08 36.01
C SER A 287 -12.73 -10.25 35.03
N THR A 288 -11.84 -11.17 35.32
CA THR A 288 -11.73 -12.45 34.62
C THR A 288 -12.95 -13.36 34.87
N ALA A 289 -13.95 -12.88 35.62
CA ALA A 289 -15.08 -13.63 36.14
C ALA A 289 -16.28 -13.76 35.21
N THR A 290 -16.22 -13.23 33.98
CA THR A 290 -17.37 -13.28 33.07
C THR A 290 -17.09 -13.95 31.72
N ALA A 291 -16.09 -14.84 31.64
CA ALA A 291 -16.14 -15.87 30.61
C ALA A 291 -17.27 -16.85 31.00
N PRO A 292 -18.28 -17.07 30.13
CA PRO A 292 -19.25 -18.09 30.43
C PRO A 292 -18.53 -19.41 30.77
N ALA A 293 -18.85 -19.99 31.92
CA ALA A 293 -18.36 -21.29 32.29
C ALA A 293 -18.81 -22.28 31.22
N GLY A 294 -17.90 -22.73 30.36
CA GLY A 294 -18.20 -23.59 29.22
C GLY A 294 -17.38 -23.35 27.96
N VAL A 295 -16.63 -22.29 27.90
CA VAL A 295 -15.56 -22.17 26.88
C VAL A 295 -14.28 -22.69 27.51
N ASP A 296 -14.14 -23.96 27.32
CA ASP A 296 -13.20 -24.84 28.01
C ASP A 296 -11.75 -24.36 27.90
N GLY A 297 -11.18 -23.91 29.02
CA GLY A 297 -9.75 -23.68 29.15
C GLY A 297 -8.91 -24.93 28.97
N GLY A 298 -9.52 -26.11 28.92
CA GLY A 298 -8.86 -27.41 28.78
C GLY A 298 -8.31 -27.68 27.38
N MET A 299 -9.03 -27.26 26.31
CA MET A 299 -8.55 -27.44 24.94
C MET A 299 -7.41 -26.51 24.54
N MET A 300 -7.18 -25.44 25.30
CA MET A 300 -6.10 -24.47 25.01
C MET A 300 -4.74 -24.86 25.57
N ALA A 301 -4.68 -25.79 26.50
CA ALA A 301 -3.40 -26.20 27.13
C ALA A 301 -2.60 -27.18 26.26
N GLU A 302 -3.23 -27.96 25.40
CA GLU A 302 -2.55 -28.90 24.51
C GLU A 302 -2.11 -28.32 23.18
N SER A 303 -2.72 -27.23 22.69
CA SER A 303 -2.37 -26.61 21.42
C SER A 303 -1.10 -25.76 21.48
N ASN A 304 -0.56 -25.53 22.67
CA ASN A 304 0.60 -24.67 22.89
C ASN A 304 1.95 -25.23 22.38
N LYS A 305 2.00 -26.46 21.93
CA LYS A 305 3.24 -27.09 21.43
C LYS A 305 3.48 -26.89 19.94
N ASN A 306 2.47 -26.49 19.17
CA ASN A 306 2.57 -26.18 17.72
C ASN A 306 1.99 -24.80 17.37
N ALA A 307 2.04 -23.90 18.28
CA ALA A 307 1.36 -22.64 18.23
C ALA A 307 1.96 -21.71 17.19
N TYR A 308 1.24 -21.38 16.26
CA TYR A 308 1.11 -20.18 15.42
C TYR A 308 0.41 -20.55 14.11
N ARG A 309 -0.71 -21.25 14.18
CA ARG A 309 -1.64 -21.33 13.06
C ARG A 309 -2.40 -20.01 12.99
N ASP A 310 -2.53 -19.42 11.80
CA ASP A 310 -3.29 -18.19 11.58
C ASP A 310 -4.75 -18.27 12.11
N GLU A 311 -5.30 -19.48 12.18
CA GLU A 311 -6.61 -19.78 12.76
C GLU A 311 -6.68 -19.56 14.28
N ASP A 312 -5.61 -19.85 15.02
CA ASP A 312 -5.56 -19.64 16.48
C ASP A 312 -5.61 -18.16 16.86
N PHE A 313 -5.14 -17.29 15.99
CA PHE A 313 -5.19 -15.84 16.21
C PHE A 313 -6.62 -15.30 16.12
N ASN A 314 -7.45 -15.87 15.27
CA ASN A 314 -8.84 -15.44 15.08
C ASN A 314 -9.77 -15.83 16.24
N THR A 315 -9.63 -17.04 16.75
CA THR A 315 -10.41 -17.51 17.91
C THR A 315 -10.04 -16.78 19.19
N ARG A 316 -8.80 -16.34 19.32
CA ARG A 316 -8.32 -15.59 20.49
C ARG A 316 -8.69 -14.10 20.46
N LEU A 317 -8.79 -13.48 19.28
CA LEU A 317 -9.19 -12.07 19.15
C LEU A 317 -10.67 -11.83 19.47
N GLY A 318 -11.53 -12.84 19.35
CA GLY A 318 -12.92 -12.78 19.75
C GLY A 318 -13.14 -12.83 21.25
N SER A 319 -12.11 -13.16 22.06
CA SER A 319 -12.19 -13.20 23.51
C SER A 319 -11.50 -12.00 24.15
N MET A 320 -12.04 -11.52 25.29
CA MET A 320 -11.42 -10.45 26.09
C MET A 320 -9.96 -10.78 26.45
N ARG A 321 -9.65 -12.05 26.69
CA ARG A 321 -8.30 -12.54 27.00
C ARG A 321 -7.38 -12.47 25.77
N GLY A 322 -7.87 -12.74 24.57
CA GLY A 322 -7.12 -12.59 23.32
C GLY A 322 -6.75 -11.13 23.05
N TRP A 323 -7.65 -10.21 23.32
CA TRP A 323 -7.42 -8.78 23.27
C TRP A 323 -6.36 -8.33 24.30
N GLN A 324 -6.46 -8.80 25.53
CA GLN A 324 -5.49 -8.51 26.58
C GLN A 324 -4.09 -8.98 26.19
N MET A 325 -3.95 -10.22 25.68
CA MET A 325 -2.68 -10.76 25.20
C MET A 325 -2.15 -10.01 23.96
N ALA A 326 -3.01 -9.54 23.08
CA ALA A 326 -2.61 -8.74 21.93
C ALA A 326 -2.09 -7.37 22.37
N LEU A 327 -2.74 -6.71 23.34
CA LEU A 327 -2.31 -5.44 23.91
C LEU A 327 -0.99 -5.56 24.66
N GLU A 328 -0.75 -6.64 25.41
CA GLU A 328 0.51 -6.90 26.11
C GLU A 328 1.69 -7.14 25.15
N ARG A 329 1.42 -7.66 23.94
CA ARG A 329 2.43 -7.91 22.92
C ARG A 329 2.73 -6.71 22.03
N VAL A 330 1.76 -5.81 21.87
CA VAL A 330 1.95 -4.58 21.08
C VAL A 330 2.68 -3.56 21.95
N LYS A 331 3.97 -3.37 21.70
CA LYS A 331 4.69 -2.22 22.26
C LYS A 331 4.00 -0.96 21.76
N PRO A 332 3.54 -0.05 22.65
CA PRO A 332 2.97 1.20 22.23
C PRO A 332 4.01 1.95 21.38
N ILE A 333 3.63 2.27 20.14
CA ILE A 333 4.41 3.19 19.33
C ILE A 333 4.12 4.58 19.89
N ASP A 334 5.17 5.29 20.31
CA ASP A 334 5.05 6.69 20.72
C ASP A 334 4.42 7.50 19.60
N ARG A 335 3.18 7.93 19.83
CA ARG A 335 2.43 8.72 18.86
C ARG A 335 2.51 10.19 19.28
N HIS A 336 3.23 10.95 18.47
CA HIS A 336 3.33 12.39 18.65
C HIS A 336 2.25 13.09 17.85
N VAL A 337 1.77 14.20 18.39
CA VAL A 337 0.92 15.12 17.63
C VAL A 337 1.76 15.73 16.51
N SER A 338 1.15 16.04 15.37
CA SER A 338 1.81 16.73 14.28
C SER A 338 2.35 18.08 14.77
N SER A 339 3.65 18.25 14.71
CA SER A 339 4.32 19.52 15.02
C SER A 339 4.68 20.25 13.72
N LEU A 340 3.70 20.87 13.12
CA LEU A 340 3.90 21.66 11.90
C LEU A 340 4.44 23.04 12.28
N ASP A 341 5.59 23.42 11.69
CA ASP A 341 6.20 24.73 11.80
C ASP A 341 6.33 25.35 10.41
N LEU A 342 5.28 26.01 9.95
CA LEU A 342 5.25 26.64 8.63
C LEU A 342 6.10 27.93 8.62
N SER A 343 6.18 28.63 9.69
CA SER A 343 7.04 29.80 9.83
C SER A 343 8.51 29.42 9.69
N GLY A 344 8.94 28.37 10.39
CA GLY A 344 10.29 27.84 10.25
C GLY A 344 10.57 27.25 8.85
N TYR A 345 9.56 26.61 8.24
CA TYR A 345 9.67 26.12 6.85
C TYR A 345 9.92 27.26 5.87
N MET A 346 9.19 28.37 5.99
CA MET A 346 9.36 29.56 5.16
C MET A 346 10.69 30.27 5.40
N GLN A 347 11.08 30.41 6.67
CA GLN A 347 12.37 31.05 7.04
C GLN A 347 13.57 30.29 6.47
N LYS A 348 13.57 28.97 6.51
CA LYS A 348 14.64 28.14 5.90
C LYS A 348 14.81 28.38 4.40
N GLN A 349 13.78 28.82 3.72
CA GLN A 349 13.79 29.13 2.29
C GLN A 349 13.93 30.64 2.02
N SER A 350 14.23 31.43 3.05
CA SER A 350 14.42 32.89 2.96
C SER A 350 13.23 33.64 2.35
N VAL A 351 12.03 33.20 2.63
CA VAL A 351 10.78 33.79 2.16
C VAL A 351 10.48 35.05 2.97
N ASN A 352 10.26 36.19 2.30
CA ASN A 352 10.07 37.48 2.95
C ASN A 352 8.71 38.13 2.67
N ASN A 353 7.99 37.64 1.67
CA ASN A 353 6.72 38.21 1.26
C ASN A 353 5.71 37.14 0.83
N VAL A 354 4.45 37.54 0.72
CA VAL A 354 3.31 36.67 0.39
C VAL A 354 3.47 36.00 -0.98
N VAL A 355 3.99 36.73 -1.97
CA VAL A 355 4.16 36.18 -3.33
C VAL A 355 5.17 35.04 -3.34
N GLU A 356 6.28 35.22 -2.65
CA GLU A 356 7.29 34.17 -2.47
C GLU A 356 6.73 32.97 -1.71
N ALA A 357 5.96 33.19 -0.65
CA ALA A 357 5.32 32.14 0.11
C ALA A 357 4.38 31.27 -0.74
N VAL A 358 3.51 31.91 -1.52
CA VAL A 358 2.60 31.22 -2.44
C VAL A 358 3.39 30.43 -3.50
N ASN A 359 4.43 31.03 -4.09
CA ASN A 359 5.25 30.38 -5.11
C ASN A 359 5.99 29.15 -4.58
N ILE A 360 6.52 29.20 -3.35
CA ILE A 360 7.24 28.09 -2.72
C ILE A 360 6.28 26.96 -2.39
N LEU A 361 5.14 27.26 -1.78
CA LEU A 361 4.14 26.24 -1.49
C LEU A 361 3.56 25.62 -2.76
N GLU A 362 3.33 26.42 -3.80
CA GLU A 362 2.91 25.92 -5.10
C GLU A 362 3.97 24.97 -5.69
N ARG A 363 5.23 25.37 -5.72
CA ARG A 363 6.33 24.54 -6.23
C ARG A 363 6.45 23.20 -5.48
N ASP A 364 6.32 23.25 -4.17
CA ASP A 364 6.64 22.10 -3.33
C ASP A 364 5.45 21.13 -3.17
N PHE A 365 4.21 21.61 -3.26
CA PHE A 365 3.03 20.78 -3.01
C PHE A 365 2.18 20.49 -4.24
N PHE A 366 2.29 21.27 -5.30
CA PHE A 366 1.54 21.04 -6.54
C PHE A 366 2.42 20.42 -7.63
N SER A 367 1.84 19.52 -8.41
CA SER A 367 2.50 18.95 -9.58
C SER A 367 2.35 19.85 -10.81
N LEU A 368 1.25 20.60 -10.87
CA LEU A 368 0.96 21.57 -11.92
C LEU A 368 0.92 22.98 -11.36
N ARG A 369 1.38 23.94 -12.13
CA ARG A 369 1.28 25.35 -11.75
C ARG A 369 -0.15 25.81 -11.79
N LEU A 370 -0.54 26.57 -10.79
CA LEU A 370 -1.84 27.19 -10.73
C LEU A 370 -1.96 28.27 -11.83
N GLY A 371 -3.14 28.36 -12.44
CA GLY A 371 -3.42 29.45 -13.36
C GLY A 371 -3.32 30.80 -12.66
N LYS A 372 -2.95 31.83 -13.43
CA LYS A 372 -2.67 33.21 -12.93
C LYS A 372 -3.80 33.75 -12.04
N GLU A 373 -5.05 33.51 -12.40
CA GLU A 373 -6.21 33.97 -11.63
C GLU A 373 -6.27 33.32 -10.24
N ARG A 374 -6.12 31.99 -10.18
CA ARG A 374 -6.14 31.26 -8.91
C ARG A 374 -4.99 31.65 -8.01
N ARG A 375 -3.80 31.83 -8.58
CA ARG A 375 -2.62 32.29 -7.84
C ARG A 375 -2.85 33.69 -7.25
N ASN A 376 -3.40 34.63 -8.01
CA ASN A 376 -3.71 35.97 -7.51
C ASN A 376 -4.74 35.93 -6.37
N LYS A 377 -5.76 35.08 -6.46
CA LYS A 377 -6.74 34.88 -5.37
C LYS A 377 -6.06 34.35 -4.10
N LEU A 378 -5.12 33.41 -4.23
CA LEU A 378 -4.35 32.90 -3.08
C LEU A 378 -3.44 33.95 -2.48
N ILE A 379 -2.77 34.77 -3.30
CA ILE A 379 -1.94 35.90 -2.82
C ILE A 379 -2.80 36.88 -2.03
N SER A 380 -3.94 37.31 -2.61
CA SER A 380 -4.86 38.22 -1.90
C SER A 380 -5.40 37.63 -0.60
N TYR A 381 -5.70 36.32 -0.59
CA TYR A 381 -6.18 35.63 0.60
C TYR A 381 -5.12 35.61 1.71
N LEU A 382 -3.88 35.21 1.39
CA LEU A 382 -2.81 35.20 2.40
C LEU A 382 -2.49 36.63 2.90
N THR A 383 -2.50 37.62 1.99
CA THR A 383 -2.34 39.04 2.37
C THR A 383 -3.44 39.46 3.35
N SER A 384 -4.69 39.05 3.13
CA SER A 384 -5.80 39.40 4.05
C SER A 384 -5.66 38.73 5.44
N LEU A 385 -5.14 37.52 5.51
CA LEU A 385 -4.91 36.83 6.77
C LEU A 385 -3.76 37.47 7.59
N LEU A 386 -2.71 37.91 6.91
CA LEU A 386 -1.54 38.53 7.54
C LEU A 386 -1.71 40.03 7.79
N GLY A 387 -2.64 40.68 7.09
CA GLY A 387 -2.78 42.15 7.07
C GLY A 387 -1.62 42.89 6.42
N SER A 388 -0.71 42.20 5.72
CA SER A 388 0.50 42.74 5.11
C SER A 388 0.97 41.87 3.96
N GLU A 389 1.62 42.48 2.96
CA GLU A 389 2.33 41.76 1.89
C GLU A 389 3.68 41.19 2.36
N ARG A 390 4.23 41.68 3.46
CA ARG A 390 5.47 41.19 4.07
C ARG A 390 5.17 40.19 5.17
N LEU A 391 5.95 39.11 5.20
CA LEU A 391 5.91 38.13 6.27
C LEU A 391 6.66 38.63 7.51
N ASN A 392 5.95 38.75 8.62
CA ASN A 392 6.55 39.03 9.91
C ASN A 392 6.42 37.78 10.82
N TYR A 393 7.45 36.98 10.86
CA TYR A 393 7.47 35.72 11.61
C TYR A 393 7.40 35.89 13.14
N GLN A 394 7.60 37.09 13.64
CA GLN A 394 7.47 37.41 15.07
C GLN A 394 6.05 37.85 15.44
N ALA A 395 5.18 38.06 14.48
CA ALA A 395 3.79 38.40 14.77
C ALA A 395 3.01 37.17 15.30
N ASN A 396 2.23 37.35 16.35
CA ASN A 396 1.50 36.30 17.05
C ASN A 396 0.52 35.49 16.15
N ASN A 397 0.06 36.08 15.05
CA ASN A 397 -0.87 35.46 14.11
C ASN A 397 -0.22 34.82 12.87
N SER A 398 1.10 34.98 12.70
CA SER A 398 1.76 34.53 11.45
C SER A 398 1.66 33.03 11.24
N GLU A 399 1.92 32.21 12.25
CA GLU A 399 1.85 30.77 12.13
C GLU A 399 0.42 30.29 11.87
N SER A 400 -0.58 30.86 12.59
CA SER A 400 -1.98 30.51 12.38
C SER A 400 -2.49 30.90 10.99
N ALA A 401 -2.10 32.08 10.50
CA ALA A 401 -2.43 32.54 9.15
C ALA A 401 -1.82 31.66 8.07
N LEU A 402 -0.54 31.27 8.24
CA LEU A 402 0.12 30.33 7.34
C LEU A 402 -0.54 28.94 7.35
N ARG A 403 -0.95 28.43 8.51
CA ARG A 403 -1.66 27.15 8.62
C ARG A 403 -3.03 27.20 7.93
N GLU A 404 -3.81 28.24 8.18
CA GLU A 404 -5.11 28.44 7.53
C GLU A 404 -4.95 28.53 6.00
N PHE A 405 -3.98 29.30 5.55
CA PHE A 405 -3.66 29.42 4.13
C PHE A 405 -3.24 28.08 3.53
N PHE A 406 -2.35 27.36 4.20
CA PHE A 406 -1.83 26.06 3.74
C PHE A 406 -2.95 25.01 3.63
N HIS A 407 -3.84 24.96 4.63
CA HIS A 407 -5.03 24.11 4.56
C HIS A 407 -5.89 24.47 3.35
N LYS A 408 -6.21 25.77 3.18
CA LYS A 408 -7.01 26.24 2.04
C LYS A 408 -6.38 25.89 0.70
N MET A 409 -5.07 26.05 0.60
CA MET A 409 -4.33 25.77 -0.62
C MET A 409 -4.36 24.27 -0.97
N LEU A 410 -4.07 23.40 0.00
CA LEU A 410 -4.09 21.95 -0.22
C LEU A 410 -5.50 21.37 -0.42
N SER A 411 -6.54 22.07 0.02
CA SER A 411 -7.94 21.70 -0.24
C SER A 411 -8.34 21.95 -1.71
N LEU A 412 -7.51 22.65 -2.49
CA LEU A 412 -7.73 22.91 -3.92
C LEU A 412 -7.08 21.85 -4.82
N THR A 413 -6.31 20.93 -4.23
CA THR A 413 -5.67 19.80 -4.92
C THR A 413 -6.55 18.59 -4.88
#